data_6f6ac46ce87586e324cc0667c1334322
#
_entry.id   6f6ac46ce87586e324cc0667c1334322
#
_cell.length_a   1.000
_cell.length_b   1.000
_cell.length_c   1.000
_cell.angle_alpha   90.00
_cell.angle_beta   90.00
_cell.angle_gamma   90.00
#
_symmetry.space_group_name_H-M   'P 1'
#
loop_
_entity.id
_entity.type
_entity.pdbx_description
1 polymer ?
#
loop_
_entity_poly.entity_id
_entity_poly.type
_entity_poly.pdbx_seq_one_letter_code
_entity_poly.pdbx_strand_id
1 'polypeptide(L)'
;GQYLSGKRSIPVPEKRRPGSGEFLTVRGAAENNLRHIDVSVPLGTFTCVTGVSGSGKSSLVNEIIFKRLGADLNRMKARPGRHDAIEGEEFLDKVVGIDQSPIGRTPRSNPATYTGLFNEIRNLFAATQEAKARGYGFNTKGGRCEACCGDGMLKIEMHFLSDVYVPCEVCHGKRYNRETLEVKYKGRSISDVLDMTVEEALEFFKNLP
;
A
#
# COMPACT_ATOMS: atom_id res chain seq x y z
N GLY A 1 -11.76 -17.54 -15.96
CA GLY A 1 -12.50 -16.83 -14.92
C GLY A 1 -13.94 -16.53 -15.30
N GLN A 2 -14.81 -16.33 -14.33
CA GLN A 2 -16.27 -16.21 -14.51
C GLN A 2 -16.68 -15.02 -15.39
N TYR A 3 -15.91 -13.93 -15.39
CA TYR A 3 -16.14 -12.77 -16.25
C TYR A 3 -15.78 -13.05 -17.71
N LEU A 4 -14.68 -13.73 -17.97
CA LEU A 4 -14.29 -14.10 -19.34
C LEU A 4 -15.25 -15.14 -19.96
N SER A 5 -15.81 -16.03 -19.15
CA SER A 5 -16.79 -17.01 -19.60
C SER A 5 -18.22 -16.48 -19.72
N GLY A 6 -18.45 -15.22 -19.39
CA GLY A 6 -19.78 -14.60 -19.39
C GLY A 6 -20.70 -15.04 -18.25
N LYS A 7 -20.23 -15.90 -17.32
CA LYS A 7 -21.03 -16.32 -16.14
C LYS A 7 -21.32 -15.17 -15.17
N ARG A 8 -20.44 -14.16 -15.15
CA ARG A 8 -20.64 -12.89 -14.42
C ARG A 8 -20.38 -11.72 -15.36
N SER A 9 -21.18 -10.67 -15.21
CA SER A 9 -20.99 -9.40 -15.90
C SER A 9 -21.19 -8.27 -14.92
N ILE A 10 -20.54 -7.13 -15.19
CA ILE A 10 -20.81 -5.88 -14.50
C ILE A 10 -21.72 -5.07 -15.41
N PRO A 11 -23.01 -4.92 -15.06
CA PRO A 11 -23.96 -4.21 -15.93
C PRO A 11 -23.60 -2.73 -16.01
N VAL A 12 -23.76 -2.15 -17.19
CA VAL A 12 -23.67 -0.70 -17.35
C VAL A 12 -24.95 -0.08 -16.79
N PRO A 13 -24.87 0.86 -15.84
CA PRO A 13 -26.07 1.48 -15.27
C PRO A 13 -26.81 2.29 -16.33
N GLU A 14 -28.14 2.21 -16.36
CA GLU A 14 -28.98 2.98 -17.27
C GLU A 14 -28.86 4.49 -17.02
N LYS A 15 -28.77 4.88 -15.74
CA LYS A 15 -28.54 6.26 -15.32
C LYS A 15 -27.14 6.41 -14.76
N ARG A 16 -26.34 7.27 -15.35
CA ARG A 16 -25.01 7.66 -14.83
C ARG A 16 -25.13 8.87 -13.92
N ARG A 17 -24.23 8.99 -12.95
CA ARG A 17 -24.14 10.19 -12.10
C ARG A 17 -23.73 11.39 -12.97
N PRO A 18 -24.41 12.53 -12.87
CA PRO A 18 -24.14 13.70 -13.71
C PRO A 18 -22.83 14.42 -13.35
N GLY A 19 -22.21 14.10 -12.20
CA GLY A 19 -21.11 14.86 -11.65
C GLY A 19 -21.57 16.14 -10.95
N SER A 20 -20.62 17.02 -10.58
CA SER A 20 -20.91 18.33 -9.98
C SER A 20 -21.24 19.42 -11.01
N GLY A 21 -20.93 19.18 -12.28
CA GLY A 21 -20.97 20.21 -13.33
C GLY A 21 -19.64 20.97 -13.48
N GLU A 22 -18.74 20.84 -12.53
CA GLU A 22 -17.42 21.46 -12.52
C GLU A 22 -16.36 20.57 -13.19
N PHE A 23 -15.29 21.18 -13.67
CA PHE A 23 -14.20 20.50 -14.36
C PHE A 23 -12.84 20.92 -13.81
N LEU A 24 -11.94 19.98 -13.73
CA LEU A 24 -10.51 20.23 -13.63
C LEU A 24 -9.94 20.25 -15.06
N THR A 25 -9.40 21.38 -15.49
CA THR A 25 -8.88 21.52 -16.86
C THR A 25 -7.38 21.80 -16.85
N VAL A 26 -6.63 20.94 -17.52
CA VAL A 26 -5.20 21.15 -17.81
C VAL A 26 -5.10 21.85 -19.16
N ARG A 27 -4.42 22.98 -19.20
CA ARG A 27 -4.13 23.74 -20.43
C ARG A 27 -2.72 23.48 -20.89
N GLY A 28 -2.55 23.28 -22.19
CA GLY A 28 -1.25 23.20 -22.81
C GLY A 28 -0.34 22.10 -22.29
N ALA A 29 -0.87 20.92 -21.96
CA ALA A 29 -0.07 19.79 -21.46
C ALA A 29 0.98 19.38 -22.48
N ALA A 30 2.28 19.53 -22.14
CA ALA A 30 3.42 19.37 -23.05
C ALA A 30 4.58 18.55 -22.47
N GLU A 31 4.31 17.75 -21.43
CA GLU A 31 5.34 16.89 -20.82
C GLU A 31 5.58 15.62 -21.64
N ASN A 32 6.84 15.23 -21.81
CA ASN A 32 7.28 14.08 -22.60
C ASN A 32 6.72 14.09 -24.03
N ASN A 33 5.81 13.18 -24.37
CA ASN A 33 5.21 13.02 -25.68
C ASN A 33 3.87 13.77 -25.85
N LEU A 34 3.43 14.53 -24.87
CA LEU A 34 2.23 15.33 -24.98
C LEU A 34 2.48 16.55 -25.88
N ARG A 35 1.55 16.83 -26.81
CA ARG A 35 1.70 17.81 -27.87
C ARG A 35 0.90 19.08 -27.58
N HIS A 36 1.09 19.68 -26.40
CA HIS A 36 0.42 20.91 -25.98
C HIS A 36 -1.11 20.80 -26.07
N ILE A 37 -1.65 19.78 -25.40
CA ILE A 37 -3.08 19.45 -25.43
C ILE A 37 -3.81 20.02 -24.24
N ASP A 38 -5.08 20.38 -24.43
CA ASP A 38 -6.01 20.71 -23.35
C ASP A 38 -6.82 19.48 -22.98
N VAL A 39 -6.98 19.25 -21.67
CA VAL A 39 -7.72 18.09 -21.14
C VAL A 39 -8.60 18.53 -19.98
N SER A 40 -9.92 18.30 -20.09
CA SER A 40 -10.88 18.56 -19.02
C SER A 40 -11.37 17.26 -18.40
N VAL A 41 -11.31 17.18 -17.08
CA VAL A 41 -11.75 16.04 -16.27
C VAL A 41 -12.97 16.47 -15.45
N PRO A 42 -14.14 15.85 -15.64
CA PRO A 42 -15.34 16.21 -14.88
C PRO A 42 -15.19 15.83 -13.41
N LEU A 43 -15.57 16.74 -12.50
CA LEU A 43 -15.53 16.53 -11.07
C LEU A 43 -16.78 15.81 -10.55
N GLY A 44 -16.66 15.15 -9.39
CA GLY A 44 -17.76 14.36 -8.82
C GLY A 44 -18.06 13.05 -9.58
N THR A 45 -17.14 12.61 -10.46
CA THR A 45 -17.28 11.40 -11.28
C THR A 45 -16.10 10.45 -11.10
N PHE A 46 -16.26 9.22 -11.57
CA PHE A 46 -15.17 8.28 -11.75
C PHE A 46 -14.68 8.35 -13.21
N THR A 47 -13.50 8.90 -13.40
CA THR A 47 -12.88 9.09 -14.73
C THR A 47 -11.75 8.09 -14.95
N CYS A 48 -11.82 7.33 -16.05
CA CYS A 48 -10.76 6.42 -16.47
C CYS A 48 -9.91 7.02 -17.59
N VAL A 49 -8.58 7.05 -17.40
CA VAL A 49 -7.62 7.40 -18.44
C VAL A 49 -7.03 6.13 -19.04
N THR A 50 -7.39 5.81 -20.27
CA THR A 50 -7.00 4.57 -20.96
C THR A 50 -6.18 4.84 -22.20
N GLY A 51 -5.54 3.81 -22.75
CA GLY A 51 -4.75 3.88 -23.97
C GLY A 51 -3.56 2.91 -23.95
N VAL A 52 -2.90 2.78 -25.09
CA VAL A 52 -1.73 1.91 -25.25
C VAL A 52 -0.54 2.38 -24.39
N SER A 53 0.43 1.49 -24.16
CA SER A 53 1.67 1.88 -23.48
C SER A 53 2.38 3.00 -24.25
N GLY A 54 2.92 3.99 -23.52
CA GLY A 54 3.60 5.14 -24.13
C GLY A 54 2.68 6.24 -24.69
N SER A 55 1.35 6.13 -24.58
CA SER A 55 0.41 7.16 -25.09
C SER A 55 0.37 8.48 -24.30
N GLY A 56 1.14 8.59 -23.20
CA GLY A 56 1.21 9.82 -22.40
C GLY A 56 0.31 9.86 -21.17
N LYS A 57 -0.41 8.78 -20.83
CA LYS A 57 -1.29 8.72 -19.65
C LYS A 57 -0.59 9.12 -18.37
N SER A 58 0.57 8.51 -18.09
CA SER A 58 1.35 8.81 -16.88
C SER A 58 1.95 10.21 -16.91
N SER A 59 2.29 10.73 -18.09
CA SER A 59 2.76 12.11 -18.23
C SER A 59 1.65 13.11 -17.88
N LEU A 60 0.42 12.86 -18.32
CA LEU A 60 -0.72 13.70 -17.98
C LEU A 60 -1.12 13.56 -16.50
N VAL A 61 -1.38 12.32 -16.05
CA VAL A 61 -1.97 12.08 -14.72
C VAL A 61 -0.94 12.24 -13.61
N ASN A 62 0.22 11.57 -13.71
CA ASN A 62 1.19 11.54 -12.61
C ASN A 62 2.13 12.76 -12.66
N GLU A 63 2.67 13.09 -13.85
CA GLU A 63 3.68 14.13 -13.95
C GLU A 63 3.07 15.53 -13.92
N ILE A 64 1.89 15.75 -14.53
CA ILE A 64 1.25 17.07 -14.54
C ILE A 64 0.20 17.15 -13.42
N ILE A 65 -0.93 16.45 -13.53
CA ILE A 65 -2.08 16.64 -12.63
C ILE A 65 -1.71 16.37 -11.17
N PHE A 66 -1.18 15.15 -10.89
CA PHE A 66 -0.90 14.75 -9.51
C PHE A 66 0.18 15.61 -8.86
N LYS A 67 1.29 15.92 -9.57
CA LYS A 67 2.36 16.75 -9.03
C LYS A 67 1.94 18.20 -8.85
N ARG A 68 1.14 18.76 -9.78
CA ARG A 68 0.68 20.14 -9.69
C ARG A 68 -0.28 20.31 -8.51
N LEU A 69 -1.36 19.53 -8.48
CA LEU A 69 -2.32 19.56 -7.38
C LEU A 69 -1.67 19.16 -6.04
N GLY A 70 -0.72 18.23 -6.04
CA GLY A 70 0.04 17.87 -4.85
C GLY A 70 0.88 19.02 -4.30
N ALA A 71 1.47 19.83 -5.18
CA ALA A 71 2.22 21.02 -4.78
C ALA A 71 1.30 22.09 -4.19
N ASP A 72 0.17 22.35 -4.84
CA ASP A 72 -0.73 23.45 -4.48
C ASP A 72 -1.61 23.11 -3.28
N LEU A 73 -2.24 21.92 -3.26
CA LEU A 73 -3.20 21.54 -2.22
C LEU A 73 -2.54 20.84 -1.03
N ASN A 74 -1.53 19.99 -1.29
CA ASN A 74 -0.91 19.14 -0.25
C ASN A 74 0.47 19.66 0.19
N ARG A 75 0.97 20.77 -0.33
CA ARG A 75 2.32 21.34 -0.07
C ARG A 75 3.44 20.33 -0.38
N MET A 76 3.25 19.47 -1.37
CA MET A 76 4.29 18.53 -1.79
C MET A 76 5.45 19.26 -2.46
N LYS A 77 6.68 18.88 -2.14
CA LYS A 77 7.87 19.37 -2.86
C LYS A 77 8.04 18.60 -4.18
N ALA A 78 7.13 18.82 -5.12
CA ALA A 78 7.16 18.19 -6.43
C ALA A 78 7.23 19.26 -7.53
N ARG A 79 7.99 18.97 -8.59
CA ARG A 79 8.03 19.82 -9.79
C ARG A 79 7.06 19.23 -10.83
N PRO A 80 5.98 19.91 -11.17
CA PRO A 80 5.05 19.44 -12.19
C PRO A 80 5.71 19.40 -13.58
N GLY A 81 5.22 18.51 -14.43
CA GLY A 81 5.58 18.46 -15.83
C GLY A 81 5.12 19.72 -16.59
N ARG A 82 5.62 19.91 -17.80
CA ARG A 82 5.34 21.10 -18.62
C ARG A 82 3.87 21.20 -18.99
N HIS A 83 3.24 22.31 -18.63
CA HIS A 83 1.87 22.70 -18.96
C HIS A 83 1.74 24.22 -18.79
N ASP A 84 0.71 24.80 -19.33
CA ASP A 84 0.50 26.26 -19.24
C ASP A 84 -0.23 26.62 -17.93
N ALA A 85 -1.37 25.98 -17.65
CA ALA A 85 -2.18 26.23 -16.46
C ALA A 85 -3.00 25.02 -16.06
N ILE A 86 -3.47 25.01 -14.81
CA ILE A 86 -4.58 24.18 -14.34
C ILE A 86 -5.69 25.09 -13.84
N GLU A 87 -6.93 24.81 -14.26
CA GLU A 87 -8.14 25.53 -13.90
C GLU A 87 -9.07 24.57 -13.14
N GLY A 88 -9.83 25.07 -12.16
CA GLY A 88 -10.78 24.27 -11.37
C GLY A 88 -10.16 23.61 -10.14
N GLU A 89 -8.94 23.98 -9.76
CA GLU A 89 -8.31 23.49 -8.52
C GLU A 89 -9.01 24.01 -7.26
N GLU A 90 -9.71 25.14 -7.34
CA GLU A 90 -10.50 25.74 -6.28
C GLU A 90 -11.68 24.86 -5.82
N PHE A 91 -12.09 23.90 -6.62
CA PHE A 91 -13.14 22.94 -6.28
C PHE A 91 -12.60 21.70 -5.56
N LEU A 92 -11.29 21.63 -5.24
CA LEU A 92 -10.63 20.47 -4.66
C LEU A 92 -9.97 20.85 -3.32
N ASP A 93 -10.16 19.98 -2.32
CA ASP A 93 -9.54 20.17 -0.99
C ASP A 93 -8.14 19.57 -0.91
N LYS A 94 -7.93 18.44 -1.56
CA LYS A 94 -6.67 17.69 -1.54
C LYS A 94 -6.57 16.70 -2.69
N VAL A 95 -5.36 16.25 -2.99
CA VAL A 95 -5.11 15.14 -3.90
C VAL A 95 -4.55 13.94 -3.13
N VAL A 96 -5.04 12.75 -3.43
CA VAL A 96 -4.55 11.48 -2.86
C VAL A 96 -4.07 10.59 -3.99
N GLY A 97 -2.79 10.20 -3.94
CA GLY A 97 -2.21 9.23 -4.86
C GLY A 97 -2.30 7.83 -4.27
N ILE A 98 -2.89 6.92 -5.02
CA ILE A 98 -2.92 5.48 -4.69
C ILE A 98 -2.23 4.75 -5.82
N ASP A 99 -1.17 4.02 -5.51
CA ASP A 99 -0.42 3.23 -6.49
C ASP A 99 -0.30 1.77 -6.04
N GLN A 100 0.36 0.96 -6.84
CA GLN A 100 0.61 -0.45 -6.55
C GLN A 100 1.98 -0.69 -5.90
N SER A 101 2.64 0.36 -5.42
CA SER A 101 3.91 0.23 -4.73
C SER A 101 3.76 -0.60 -3.46
N PRO A 102 4.74 -1.45 -3.13
CA PRO A 102 4.73 -2.20 -1.88
C PRO A 102 4.62 -1.27 -0.67
N ILE A 103 3.86 -1.71 0.34
CA ILE A 103 3.76 -0.99 1.63
C ILE A 103 5.11 -1.06 2.33
N GLY A 104 5.90 0.01 2.20
CA GLY A 104 7.24 0.10 2.78
C GLY A 104 8.33 -0.63 1.97
N ARG A 105 9.58 -0.41 2.37
CA ARG A 105 10.78 -0.83 1.63
C ARG A 105 11.49 -2.04 2.24
N THR A 106 10.95 -2.63 3.29
CA THR A 106 11.60 -3.73 4.01
C THR A 106 10.74 -4.98 4.01
N PRO A 107 11.33 -6.17 4.13
CA PRO A 107 10.59 -7.42 4.26
C PRO A 107 9.62 -7.46 5.46
N ARG A 108 9.81 -6.59 6.45
CA ARG A 108 8.91 -6.45 7.62
C ARG A 108 7.63 -5.68 7.31
N SER A 109 7.61 -4.96 6.22
CA SER A 109 6.48 -4.09 5.88
C SER A 109 5.26 -4.92 5.50
N ASN A 110 4.18 -4.71 6.23
CA ASN A 110 2.85 -5.29 5.99
C ASN A 110 1.76 -4.32 6.48
N PRO A 111 0.49 -4.55 6.16
CA PRO A 111 -0.59 -3.65 6.58
C PRO A 111 -0.64 -3.41 8.09
N ALA A 112 -0.41 -4.43 8.91
CA ALA A 112 -0.46 -4.32 10.38
C ALA A 112 0.68 -3.45 10.93
N THR A 113 1.90 -3.54 10.35
CA THR A 113 3.02 -2.68 10.74
C THR A 113 2.83 -1.24 10.27
N TYR A 114 2.28 -1.06 9.07
CA TYR A 114 2.02 0.27 8.51
C TYR A 114 0.98 1.07 9.32
N THR A 115 -0.09 0.42 9.75
CA THR A 115 -1.15 1.04 10.56
C THR A 115 -0.79 1.14 12.05
N GLY A 116 0.32 0.55 12.49
CA GLY A 116 0.70 0.48 13.90
C GLY A 116 0.03 -0.64 14.70
N LEU A 117 -0.98 -1.31 14.14
CA LEU A 117 -1.73 -2.40 14.78
C LEU A 117 -0.81 -3.53 15.27
N PHE A 118 0.29 -3.77 14.59
CA PHE A 118 1.22 -4.83 14.98
C PHE A 118 1.89 -4.59 16.34
N ASN A 119 1.96 -3.33 16.80
CA ASN A 119 2.44 -3.02 18.14
C ASN A 119 1.48 -3.57 19.19
N GLU A 120 0.17 -3.39 18.99
CA GLU A 120 -0.87 -3.89 19.91
C GLU A 120 -0.90 -5.42 19.92
N ILE A 121 -0.74 -6.05 18.75
CA ILE A 121 -0.62 -7.52 18.67
C ILE A 121 0.58 -8.02 19.49
N ARG A 122 1.72 -7.37 19.38
CA ARG A 122 2.91 -7.73 20.19
C ARG A 122 2.69 -7.54 21.67
N ASN A 123 2.05 -6.44 22.06
CA ASN A 123 1.71 -6.16 23.46
C ASN A 123 0.77 -7.23 24.01
N LEU A 124 -0.22 -7.65 23.24
CA LEU A 124 -1.13 -8.72 23.59
C LEU A 124 -0.40 -10.04 23.85
N PHE A 125 0.47 -10.44 22.94
CA PHE A 125 1.27 -11.67 23.10
C PHE A 125 2.22 -11.57 24.29
N ALA A 126 2.86 -10.42 24.52
CA ALA A 126 3.73 -10.18 25.68
C ALA A 126 2.96 -10.19 27.01
N ALA A 127 1.67 -9.87 26.98
CA ALA A 127 0.82 -9.89 28.17
C ALA A 127 0.35 -11.28 28.57
N THR A 128 0.53 -12.32 27.75
CA THR A 128 0.18 -13.69 28.06
C THR A 128 0.98 -14.20 29.28
N GLN A 129 0.40 -15.11 30.07
CA GLN A 129 1.07 -15.67 31.23
C GLN A 129 2.37 -16.38 30.86
N GLU A 130 2.36 -17.09 29.72
CA GLU A 130 3.50 -17.82 29.21
C GLU A 130 4.64 -16.89 28.80
N ALA A 131 4.36 -15.78 28.09
CA ALA A 131 5.36 -14.79 27.73
C ALA A 131 5.97 -14.11 28.96
N LYS A 132 5.15 -13.75 29.94
CA LYS A 132 5.60 -13.16 31.21
C LYS A 132 6.51 -14.09 32.00
N ALA A 133 6.15 -15.37 32.08
CA ALA A 133 6.95 -16.37 32.78
C ALA A 133 8.32 -16.58 32.13
N ARG A 134 8.42 -16.43 30.81
CA ARG A 134 9.66 -16.63 30.05
C ARG A 134 10.49 -15.33 29.87
N GLY A 135 9.92 -14.15 30.17
CA GLY A 135 10.60 -12.84 30.06
C GLY A 135 10.91 -12.41 28.62
N TYR A 136 10.15 -12.89 27.63
CA TYR A 136 10.41 -12.59 26.21
C TYR A 136 9.82 -11.28 25.75
N GLY A 137 10.64 -10.49 25.03
CA GLY A 137 10.19 -9.37 24.23
C GLY A 137 10.05 -9.77 22.76
N PHE A 138 8.88 -9.58 22.17
CA PHE A 138 8.56 -10.02 20.80
C PHE A 138 9.31 -9.31 19.67
N ASN A 139 10.15 -8.33 19.93
CA ASN A 139 10.98 -7.66 18.91
C ASN A 139 12.37 -7.32 19.40
N THR A 140 12.71 -7.77 20.58
CA THR A 140 14.02 -7.55 21.17
C THR A 140 14.96 -8.70 20.88
N LYS A 141 16.22 -8.47 21.11
CA LYS A 141 17.24 -9.52 21.17
C LYS A 141 16.74 -10.63 22.10
N GLY A 142 16.69 -11.87 21.62
CA GLY A 142 16.16 -13.01 22.38
C GLY A 142 14.75 -13.48 21.98
N GLY A 143 13.90 -12.65 21.34
CA GLY A 143 12.57 -13.07 20.87
C GLY A 143 12.47 -13.20 19.36
N ARG A 144 13.22 -12.42 18.61
CA ARG A 144 13.29 -12.49 17.15
C ARG A 144 14.28 -13.57 16.69
N CYS A 145 14.16 -13.98 15.45
CA CYS A 145 15.19 -14.77 14.80
C CYS A 145 16.46 -13.93 14.61
N GLU A 146 17.56 -14.30 15.24
CA GLU A 146 18.78 -13.51 15.16
C GLU A 146 19.48 -13.64 13.79
N ALA A 147 19.30 -14.75 13.06
CA ALA A 147 19.90 -14.93 11.74
C ALA A 147 19.40 -13.91 10.71
N CYS A 148 18.12 -13.58 10.73
CA CYS A 148 17.53 -12.55 9.86
C CYS A 148 17.13 -11.29 10.63
N CYS A 149 17.52 -11.15 11.88
CA CYS A 149 17.14 -10.02 12.74
C CYS A 149 15.63 -9.73 12.79
N GLY A 150 14.78 -10.75 12.57
CA GLY A 150 13.33 -10.64 12.54
C GLY A 150 12.73 -10.25 11.19
N ASP A 151 13.51 -10.23 10.12
CA ASP A 151 13.01 -9.91 8.76
C ASP A 151 12.27 -11.09 8.12
N GLY A 152 12.57 -12.33 8.55
CA GLY A 152 12.06 -13.54 7.92
C GLY A 152 12.75 -13.87 6.59
N MET A 153 13.46 -12.92 6.02
CA MET A 153 14.17 -13.01 4.75
C MET A 153 15.63 -12.59 4.95
N LEU A 154 16.52 -13.12 4.12
CA LEU A 154 17.90 -12.68 4.00
C LEU A 154 18.07 -11.91 2.70
N LYS A 155 18.72 -10.75 2.77
CA LYS A 155 19.06 -9.94 1.62
C LYS A 155 20.39 -10.41 1.05
N ILE A 156 20.41 -10.79 -0.21
CA ILE A 156 21.62 -11.10 -0.97
C ILE A 156 21.91 -9.88 -1.85
N GLU A 157 22.96 -9.14 -1.52
CA GLU A 157 23.39 -7.98 -2.29
C GLU A 157 24.14 -8.43 -3.54
N MET A 158 23.72 -7.93 -4.70
CA MET A 158 24.36 -8.19 -5.98
C MET A 158 24.94 -6.90 -6.54
N HIS A 159 26.26 -6.87 -6.82
CA HIS A 159 26.95 -5.64 -7.24
C HIS A 159 26.45 -5.01 -8.53
N PHE A 160 25.82 -5.78 -9.44
CA PHE A 160 25.38 -5.30 -10.75
C PHE A 160 23.90 -5.59 -11.06
N LEU A 161 23.18 -6.23 -10.13
CA LEU A 161 21.77 -6.59 -10.27
C LEU A 161 21.00 -6.08 -9.03
N SER A 162 19.68 -6.09 -9.13
CA SER A 162 18.83 -5.78 -7.99
C SER A 162 19.03 -6.81 -6.88
N ASP A 163 19.01 -6.36 -5.61
CA ASP A 163 19.10 -7.22 -4.45
C ASP A 163 18.03 -8.31 -4.48
N VAL A 164 18.41 -9.52 -4.10
CA VAL A 164 17.49 -10.67 -4.02
C VAL A 164 17.20 -10.98 -2.56
N TYR A 165 15.94 -11.21 -2.25
CA TYR A 165 15.49 -11.64 -0.92
C TYR A 165 15.14 -13.13 -0.94
N VAL A 166 15.76 -13.91 -0.06
CA VAL A 166 15.48 -15.34 0.10
C VAL A 166 14.92 -15.60 1.51
N PRO A 167 14.02 -16.58 1.68
CA PRO A 167 13.53 -16.94 3.00
C PRO A 167 14.69 -17.33 3.94
N CYS A 168 14.63 -16.87 5.19
CA CYS A 168 15.63 -17.23 6.19
C CYS A 168 15.54 -18.73 6.50
N GLU A 169 16.65 -19.46 6.33
CA GLU A 169 16.73 -20.90 6.56
C GLU A 169 16.53 -21.31 8.02
N VAL A 170 16.81 -20.40 8.97
CA VAL A 170 16.68 -20.69 10.41
C VAL A 170 15.23 -20.58 10.88
N CYS A 171 14.52 -19.53 10.50
CA CYS A 171 13.12 -19.31 10.92
C CYS A 171 12.08 -19.64 9.83
N HIS A 172 12.52 -20.02 8.63
CA HIS A 172 11.64 -20.33 7.48
C HIS A 172 10.57 -19.27 7.23
N GLY A 173 10.97 -17.99 7.29
CA GLY A 173 10.07 -16.86 7.09
C GLY A 173 9.28 -16.42 8.34
N LYS A 174 9.30 -17.19 9.43
CA LYS A 174 8.48 -16.94 10.63
C LYS A 174 8.91 -15.76 11.49
N ARG A 175 10.08 -15.17 11.24
CA ARG A 175 10.61 -13.95 11.88
C ARG A 175 11.04 -14.07 13.34
N TYR A 176 10.54 -15.03 14.08
CA TYR A 176 10.76 -15.25 15.51
C TYR A 176 11.58 -16.53 15.76
N ASN A 177 12.21 -16.62 16.92
CA ASN A 177 12.86 -17.84 17.37
C ASN A 177 11.82 -18.88 17.79
N ARG A 178 12.26 -20.13 17.95
CA ARG A 178 11.40 -21.26 18.29
C ARG A 178 10.63 -21.05 19.59
N GLU A 179 11.32 -20.56 20.61
CA GLU A 179 10.74 -20.38 21.95
C GLU A 179 9.64 -19.31 21.96
N THR A 180 9.82 -18.21 21.20
CA THR A 180 8.80 -17.19 21.02
C THR A 180 7.58 -17.71 20.25
N LEU A 181 7.80 -18.60 19.28
CA LEU A 181 6.71 -19.23 18.51
C LEU A 181 5.90 -20.25 19.32
N GLU A 182 6.43 -20.74 20.43
CA GLU A 182 5.70 -21.61 21.37
C GLU A 182 4.65 -20.83 22.18
N VAL A 183 4.86 -19.51 22.41
CA VAL A 183 3.87 -18.66 23.07
C VAL A 183 2.62 -18.53 22.17
N LYS A 184 1.48 -18.95 22.72
CA LYS A 184 0.21 -18.97 21.99
C LYS A 184 -0.82 -18.03 22.61
N TYR A 185 -1.58 -17.36 21.75
CA TYR A 185 -2.81 -16.67 22.12
C TYR A 185 -3.95 -17.29 21.34
N LYS A 186 -4.99 -17.78 22.03
CA LYS A 186 -6.09 -18.58 21.42
C LYS A 186 -5.60 -19.68 20.49
N GLY A 187 -4.50 -20.38 20.87
CA GLY A 187 -3.91 -21.49 20.12
C GLY A 187 -3.05 -21.10 18.90
N ARG A 188 -2.89 -19.80 18.60
CA ARG A 188 -2.08 -19.29 17.48
C ARG A 188 -0.82 -18.60 17.98
N SER A 189 0.30 -18.78 17.28
CA SER A 189 1.53 -18.02 17.50
C SER A 189 1.45 -16.64 16.85
N ILE A 190 2.36 -15.74 17.20
CA ILE A 190 2.45 -14.42 16.56
C ILE A 190 2.74 -14.51 15.05
N SER A 191 3.46 -15.54 14.60
CA SER A 191 3.69 -15.79 13.17
C SER A 191 2.42 -16.24 12.47
N ASP A 192 1.62 -17.12 13.10
CA ASP A 192 0.34 -17.54 12.53
C ASP A 192 -0.61 -16.36 12.34
N VAL A 193 -0.56 -15.35 13.24
CA VAL A 193 -1.35 -14.12 13.12
C VAL A 193 -0.87 -13.24 11.98
N LEU A 194 0.44 -13.21 11.71
CA LEU A 194 0.98 -12.45 10.57
C LEU A 194 0.59 -13.05 9.22
N ASP A 195 0.30 -14.35 9.19
CA ASP A 195 -0.14 -15.07 7.99
C ASP A 195 -1.66 -15.02 7.77
N MET A 196 -2.42 -14.49 8.74
CA MET A 196 -3.88 -14.32 8.61
C MET A 196 -4.22 -13.23 7.59
N THR A 197 -5.33 -13.43 6.88
CA THR A 197 -6.01 -12.34 6.17
C THR A 197 -6.60 -11.35 7.17
N VAL A 198 -6.95 -10.14 6.70
CA VAL A 198 -7.60 -9.14 7.57
C VAL A 198 -8.94 -9.65 8.10
N GLU A 199 -9.69 -10.39 7.29
CA GLU A 199 -10.97 -11.00 7.67
C GLU A 199 -10.80 -12.05 8.78
N GLU A 200 -9.81 -12.93 8.63
CA GLU A 200 -9.48 -13.94 9.66
C GLU A 200 -9.01 -13.29 10.96
N ALA A 201 -8.16 -12.26 10.86
CA ALA A 201 -7.69 -11.51 12.01
C ALA A 201 -8.83 -10.77 12.73
N LEU A 202 -9.77 -10.19 11.98
CA LEU A 202 -10.95 -9.53 12.54
C LEU A 202 -11.77 -10.49 13.41
N GLU A 203 -12.07 -11.69 12.92
CA GLU A 203 -12.80 -12.70 13.70
C GLU A 203 -11.97 -13.21 14.88
N PHE A 204 -10.67 -13.41 14.70
CA PHE A 204 -9.76 -13.88 15.76
C PHE A 204 -9.68 -12.88 16.93
N PHE A 205 -9.67 -11.58 16.65
CA PHE A 205 -9.55 -10.52 17.64
C PHE A 205 -10.89 -9.88 18.07
N LYS A 206 -12.03 -10.36 17.56
CA LYS A 206 -13.37 -9.76 17.72
C LYS A 206 -13.78 -9.35 19.14
N ASN A 207 -13.27 -10.03 20.16
CA ASN A 207 -13.65 -9.78 21.57
C ASN A 207 -12.52 -9.10 22.38
N LEU A 208 -11.60 -8.43 21.71
CA LEU A 208 -10.63 -7.56 22.36
C LEU A 208 -11.18 -6.13 22.42
N PRO A 209 -11.04 -5.44 23.56
CA PRO A 209 -11.46 -4.06 23.70
C PRO A 209 -10.65 -3.10 22.82
#